data_1458b8173ed92b52b18b30e16024b0b4
#
_entry.id   1458b8173ed92b52b18b30e16024b0b4
#
_cell.length_a   1.000
_cell.length_b   1.000
_cell.length_c   1.000
_cell.angle_alpha   90.00
_cell.angle_beta   90.00
_cell.angle_gamma   90.00
#
_symmetry.space_group_name_H-M   'P 1'
#
loop_
_entity.id
_entity.type
_entity.pdbx_description
1 polymer ?
#
loop_
_entity_poly.entity_id
_entity_poly.type
_entity_poly.pdbx_seq_one_letter_code
_entity_poly.pdbx_strand_id
1 'polypeptide(L)'
;MESAMDARSQRPRSRQRWWLHALLLVLTLLTTTIVGSRLDANFAANRPAFLIDDDFGFFLAIWDQPRLLIAGLPFSLTLLSILLAHELGHFWACQFHRIDASLPYFLPAPTLIGTFGAFIKIRAPIFSRRELFDVGVAGPIAGFIFLVPALGIGLANSKVLPGIAEQGDLVFGSPLLLWAATKLIFPGVAAADLYLHPIARAAWVGLLATALNLLPIGQLDGGHILYAFFGRQHRRLSQIFAIVLAAIGVIFGWLGWILWAGFFLWTGLRHPPIIDESPVGTGRMRVAAVALVILALSFTPVPVRGSVYL
;
A
#
# COMPACT_ATOMS: atom_id res chain seq x y z
N MET A 1 -13.98 -5.70 32.87
CA MET A 1 -13.80 -6.15 31.46
C MET A 1 -15.13 -6.58 30.84
N GLU A 2 -15.91 -7.46 31.48
CA GLU A 2 -17.26 -7.84 31.00
C GLU A 2 -18.20 -6.67 30.80
N SER A 3 -18.27 -5.71 31.71
CA SER A 3 -19.14 -4.54 31.57
C SER A 3 -18.78 -3.63 30.37
N ALA A 4 -17.52 -3.57 29.98
CA ALA A 4 -17.07 -2.80 28.83
C ALA A 4 -17.36 -3.54 27.49
N MET A 5 -17.28 -4.87 27.49
CA MET A 5 -17.69 -5.71 26.37
C MET A 5 -19.21 -5.70 26.18
N ASP A 6 -19.98 -5.69 27.25
CA ASP A 6 -21.46 -5.55 27.21
C ASP A 6 -21.86 -4.16 26.70
N ALA A 7 -21.18 -3.10 27.10
CA ALA A 7 -21.43 -1.75 26.59
C ALA A 7 -21.13 -1.63 25.07
N ARG A 8 -20.20 -2.45 24.53
CA ARG A 8 -19.94 -2.53 23.09
C ARG A 8 -21.06 -3.22 22.32
N SER A 9 -21.62 -4.31 22.90
CA SER A 9 -22.71 -5.09 22.28
C SER A 9 -24.03 -4.32 22.20
N GLN A 10 -24.24 -3.35 23.10
CA GLN A 10 -25.45 -2.54 23.19
C GLN A 10 -25.43 -1.28 22.30
N ARG A 11 -24.27 -0.91 21.70
CA ARG A 11 -24.22 0.24 20.79
C ARG A 11 -24.87 -0.10 19.46
N PRO A 12 -25.86 0.68 18.98
CA PRO A 12 -26.43 0.47 17.66
C PRO A 12 -25.32 0.61 16.61
N ARG A 13 -25.22 -0.36 15.70
CA ARG A 13 -24.29 -0.27 14.56
C ARG A 13 -24.58 1.01 13.79
N SER A 14 -23.58 1.84 13.61
CA SER A 14 -23.75 3.09 12.89
C SER A 14 -24.14 2.82 11.42
N ARG A 15 -25.11 3.61 10.93
CA ARG A 15 -25.62 3.45 9.57
C ARG A 15 -24.51 3.66 8.55
N GLN A 16 -24.26 2.64 7.70
CA GLN A 16 -23.35 2.74 6.58
C GLN A 16 -23.94 3.62 5.48
N ARG A 17 -23.19 4.56 4.95
CA ARG A 17 -23.58 5.39 3.79
C ARG A 17 -23.13 4.68 2.51
N TRP A 18 -23.81 3.60 2.14
CA TRP A 18 -23.44 2.74 1.00
C TRP A 18 -23.17 3.52 -0.30
N TRP A 19 -24.00 4.52 -0.57
CA TRP A 19 -23.85 5.36 -1.75
C TRP A 19 -22.51 6.09 -1.80
N LEU A 20 -21.97 6.52 -0.64
CA LEU A 20 -20.68 7.22 -0.57
C LEU A 20 -19.52 6.26 -0.83
N HIS A 21 -19.56 5.03 -0.29
CA HIS A 21 -18.55 4.00 -0.55
C HIS A 21 -18.56 3.62 -2.04
N ALA A 22 -19.76 3.43 -2.63
CA ALA A 22 -19.92 3.13 -4.04
C ALA A 22 -19.40 4.26 -4.94
N LEU A 23 -19.79 5.52 -4.63
CA LEU A 23 -19.34 6.69 -5.37
C LEU A 23 -17.80 6.81 -5.36
N LEU A 24 -17.18 6.72 -4.18
CA LEU A 24 -15.72 6.83 -4.05
C LEU A 24 -15.00 5.68 -4.76
N LEU A 25 -15.53 4.46 -4.70
CA LEU A 25 -14.99 3.32 -5.45
C LEU A 25 -15.06 3.55 -6.95
N VAL A 26 -16.20 4.02 -7.48
CA VAL A 26 -16.37 4.30 -8.91
C VAL A 26 -15.44 5.43 -9.37
N LEU A 27 -15.33 6.51 -8.59
CA LEU A 27 -14.40 7.59 -8.90
C LEU A 27 -12.94 7.12 -8.88
N THR A 28 -12.57 6.27 -7.92
CA THR A 28 -11.21 5.71 -7.85
C THR A 28 -10.97 4.71 -8.98
N LEU A 29 -11.95 3.90 -9.34
CA LEU A 29 -11.88 3.04 -10.52
C LEU A 29 -11.63 3.88 -11.79
N LEU A 30 -12.34 4.99 -11.95
CA LEU A 30 -12.16 5.88 -13.10
C LEU A 30 -10.75 6.49 -13.12
N THR A 31 -10.30 7.11 -12.02
CA THR A 31 -9.00 7.77 -11.96
C THR A 31 -7.83 6.79 -12.15
N THR A 32 -7.90 5.60 -11.54
CA THR A 32 -6.87 4.55 -11.73
C THR A 32 -6.93 3.93 -13.13
N THR A 33 -8.12 3.83 -13.75
CA THR A 33 -8.26 3.34 -15.12
C THR A 33 -7.66 4.31 -16.12
N ILE A 34 -7.82 5.61 -15.92
CA ILE A 34 -7.17 6.64 -16.75
C ILE A 34 -5.64 6.50 -16.70
N VAL A 35 -5.07 6.35 -15.51
CA VAL A 35 -3.62 6.10 -15.37
C VAL A 35 -3.21 4.78 -16.02
N GLY A 36 -3.99 3.72 -15.79
CA GLY A 36 -3.74 2.41 -16.40
C GLY A 36 -3.76 2.43 -17.92
N SER A 37 -4.68 3.18 -18.52
CA SER A 37 -4.78 3.32 -19.98
C SER A 37 -3.51 3.95 -20.57
N ARG A 38 -2.97 4.97 -19.91
CA ARG A 38 -1.72 5.59 -20.31
C ARG A 38 -0.54 4.62 -20.21
N LEU A 39 -0.45 3.90 -19.07
CA LEU A 39 0.60 2.89 -18.87
C LEU A 39 0.54 1.79 -19.93
N ASP A 40 -0.67 1.35 -20.30
CA ASP A 40 -0.88 0.33 -21.33
C ASP A 40 -0.53 0.86 -22.73
N ALA A 41 -0.94 2.07 -23.07
CA ALA A 41 -0.61 2.70 -24.34
C ALA A 41 0.92 2.85 -24.53
N ASN A 42 1.63 3.32 -23.48
CA ASN A 42 3.08 3.42 -23.49
C ASN A 42 3.73 2.02 -23.58
N PHE A 43 3.21 1.02 -22.84
CA PHE A 43 3.68 -0.34 -22.88
C PHE A 43 3.50 -0.97 -24.27
N ALA A 44 2.36 -0.77 -24.91
CA ALA A 44 2.08 -1.27 -26.27
C ALA A 44 3.00 -0.64 -27.31
N ALA A 45 3.26 0.66 -27.19
CA ALA A 45 4.13 1.40 -28.09
C ALA A 45 5.63 1.27 -27.78
N ASN A 46 6.03 0.50 -26.78
CA ASN A 46 7.40 0.38 -26.28
C ASN A 46 8.03 1.74 -25.92
N ARG A 47 7.23 2.67 -25.40
CA ARG A 47 7.66 3.98 -24.88
C ARG A 47 7.90 3.88 -23.36
N PRO A 48 8.72 4.74 -22.76
CA PRO A 48 8.87 4.81 -21.33
C PRO A 48 7.52 4.99 -20.61
N ALA A 49 7.38 4.37 -19.43
CA ALA A 49 6.09 4.34 -18.73
C ALA A 49 5.60 5.71 -18.28
N PHE A 50 6.53 6.60 -17.93
CA PHE A 50 6.24 7.96 -17.44
C PHE A 50 7.07 8.96 -18.24
N LEU A 51 6.38 9.79 -19.03
CA LEU A 51 6.89 10.94 -19.79
C LEU A 51 5.99 12.11 -19.42
N ILE A 52 6.51 13.06 -18.64
CA ILE A 52 5.71 14.14 -18.03
C ILE A 52 5.13 15.06 -19.11
N ASP A 53 5.90 15.36 -20.14
CA ASP A 53 5.49 16.30 -21.22
C ASP A 53 4.40 15.72 -22.14
N ASP A 54 4.37 14.40 -22.34
CA ASP A 54 3.38 13.74 -23.22
C ASP A 54 2.03 13.46 -22.52
N ASP A 55 1.96 13.62 -21.20
CA ASP A 55 0.82 13.19 -20.40
C ASP A 55 -0.45 13.98 -20.67
N PHE A 56 -0.33 15.28 -20.84
CA PHE A 56 -1.50 16.15 -21.03
C PHE A 56 -2.24 15.85 -22.34
N GLY A 57 -1.48 15.59 -23.40
CA GLY A 57 -2.05 15.17 -24.69
C GLY A 57 -2.84 13.87 -24.62
N PHE A 58 -2.35 12.89 -23.84
CA PHE A 58 -3.04 11.62 -23.64
C PHE A 58 -4.37 11.79 -22.90
N PHE A 59 -4.42 12.61 -21.86
CA PHE A 59 -5.67 12.88 -21.13
C PHE A 59 -6.74 13.52 -22.01
N LEU A 60 -6.36 14.36 -22.97
CA LEU A 60 -7.29 14.90 -23.96
C LEU A 60 -7.77 13.82 -24.93
N ALA A 61 -6.87 12.94 -25.39
CA ALA A 61 -7.21 11.88 -26.35
C ALA A 61 -8.22 10.85 -25.80
N ILE A 62 -8.31 10.66 -24.48
CA ILE A 62 -9.31 9.76 -23.85
C ILE A 62 -10.74 10.23 -24.14
N TRP A 63 -10.99 11.55 -24.21
CA TRP A 63 -12.31 12.10 -24.50
C TRP A 63 -12.74 11.80 -25.95
N ASP A 64 -11.78 11.78 -26.86
CA ASP A 64 -12.04 11.46 -28.27
C ASP A 64 -12.13 9.96 -28.52
N GLN A 65 -11.44 9.15 -27.70
CA GLN A 65 -11.34 7.71 -27.87
C GLN A 65 -11.58 6.96 -26.53
N PRO A 66 -12.83 6.85 -26.05
CA PRO A 66 -13.16 6.20 -24.77
C PRO A 66 -12.73 4.72 -24.68
N ARG A 67 -12.49 4.07 -25.85
CA ARG A 67 -11.99 2.68 -25.90
C ARG A 67 -10.62 2.51 -25.20
N LEU A 68 -9.82 3.58 -25.14
CA LEU A 68 -8.54 3.57 -24.42
C LEU A 68 -8.72 3.23 -22.94
N LEU A 69 -9.86 3.58 -22.33
CA LEU A 69 -10.15 3.25 -20.93
C LEU A 69 -10.18 1.73 -20.67
N ILE A 70 -10.62 0.93 -21.64
CA ILE A 70 -10.69 -0.53 -21.46
C ILE A 70 -9.28 -1.09 -21.23
N ALA A 71 -8.28 -0.58 -21.94
CA ALA A 71 -6.88 -0.99 -21.80
C ALA A 71 -6.29 -0.67 -20.41
N GLY A 72 -6.86 0.29 -19.68
CA GLY A 72 -6.46 0.63 -18.32
C GLY A 72 -6.99 -0.30 -17.23
N LEU A 73 -8.01 -1.10 -17.53
CA LEU A 73 -8.66 -1.97 -16.53
C LEU A 73 -7.71 -2.98 -15.87
N PRO A 74 -6.75 -3.61 -16.57
CA PRO A 74 -5.82 -4.55 -15.94
C PRO A 74 -5.02 -3.91 -14.79
N PHE A 75 -4.51 -2.69 -14.98
CA PHE A 75 -3.84 -1.93 -13.91
C PHE A 75 -4.80 -1.60 -12.77
N SER A 76 -5.94 -0.99 -13.11
CA SER A 76 -6.91 -0.49 -12.16
C SER A 76 -7.50 -1.60 -11.29
N LEU A 77 -8.00 -2.68 -11.91
CA LEU A 77 -8.60 -3.80 -11.21
C LEU A 77 -7.57 -4.52 -10.32
N THR A 78 -6.32 -4.67 -10.78
CA THR A 78 -5.25 -5.24 -9.98
C THR A 78 -4.97 -4.39 -8.75
N LEU A 79 -4.76 -3.08 -8.92
CA LEU A 79 -4.49 -2.17 -7.81
C LEU A 79 -5.64 -2.15 -6.81
N LEU A 80 -6.87 -1.98 -7.30
CA LEU A 80 -8.06 -1.93 -6.44
C LEU A 80 -8.32 -3.25 -5.74
N SER A 81 -8.04 -4.40 -6.36
CA SER A 81 -8.17 -5.72 -5.71
C SER A 81 -7.19 -5.88 -4.54
N ILE A 82 -5.94 -5.43 -4.70
CA ILE A 82 -4.93 -5.45 -3.65
C ILE A 82 -5.34 -4.54 -2.49
N LEU A 83 -5.74 -3.30 -2.77
CA LEU A 83 -6.20 -2.35 -1.76
C LEU A 83 -7.48 -2.83 -1.07
N LEU A 84 -8.44 -3.35 -1.83
CA LEU A 84 -9.69 -3.90 -1.29
C LEU A 84 -9.42 -5.09 -0.37
N ALA A 85 -8.56 -6.02 -0.78
CA ALA A 85 -8.18 -7.17 0.06
C ALA A 85 -7.53 -6.71 1.37
N HIS A 86 -6.66 -5.70 1.31
CA HIS A 86 -6.03 -5.10 2.49
C HIS A 86 -7.09 -4.55 3.45
N GLU A 87 -7.96 -3.67 2.98
CA GLU A 87 -8.99 -3.05 3.82
C GLU A 87 -10.03 -4.06 4.35
N LEU A 88 -10.39 -5.04 3.52
CA LEU A 88 -11.28 -6.13 3.95
C LEU A 88 -10.62 -7.02 5.01
N GLY A 89 -9.29 -7.20 4.97
CA GLY A 89 -8.55 -7.88 6.04
C GLY A 89 -8.79 -7.21 7.39
N HIS A 90 -8.57 -5.90 7.48
CA HIS A 90 -8.87 -5.11 8.68
C HIS A 90 -10.35 -5.19 9.07
N PHE A 91 -11.25 -5.03 8.09
CA PHE A 91 -12.69 -5.07 8.33
C PHE A 91 -13.12 -6.42 8.92
N TRP A 92 -12.67 -7.54 8.37
CA TRP A 92 -13.03 -8.87 8.87
C TRP A 92 -12.43 -9.14 10.25
N ALA A 93 -11.20 -8.70 10.51
CA ALA A 93 -10.63 -8.77 11.86
C ALA A 93 -11.46 -7.94 12.86
N CYS A 94 -11.91 -6.75 12.48
CA CYS A 94 -12.84 -5.96 13.30
C CYS A 94 -14.16 -6.72 13.54
N GLN A 95 -14.77 -7.33 12.50
CA GLN A 95 -16.01 -8.08 12.65
C GLN A 95 -15.83 -9.30 13.55
N PHE A 96 -14.70 -10.02 13.43
CA PHE A 96 -14.36 -11.17 14.28
C PHE A 96 -14.32 -10.78 15.75
N HIS A 97 -13.73 -9.63 16.07
CA HIS A 97 -13.67 -9.08 17.42
C HIS A 97 -14.89 -8.24 17.81
N ARG A 98 -15.95 -8.22 17.00
CA ARG A 98 -17.19 -7.43 17.21
C ARG A 98 -16.91 -5.93 17.35
N ILE A 99 -15.89 -5.43 16.67
CA ILE A 99 -15.54 -4.00 16.58
C ILE A 99 -16.32 -3.38 15.43
N ASP A 100 -17.08 -2.31 15.70
CA ASP A 100 -17.78 -1.59 14.63
C ASP A 100 -16.79 -0.86 13.75
N ALA A 101 -16.82 -1.15 12.45
CA ALA A 101 -15.97 -0.55 11.44
C ALA A 101 -16.80 -0.23 10.18
N SER A 102 -16.34 0.78 9.43
CA SER A 102 -16.94 1.10 8.14
C SER A 102 -16.49 0.12 7.07
N LEU A 103 -17.23 0.07 5.97
CA LEU A 103 -16.70 -0.45 4.71
C LEU A 103 -15.50 0.40 4.26
N PRO A 104 -14.66 -0.12 3.35
CA PRO A 104 -13.55 0.62 2.77
C PRO A 104 -13.98 1.93 2.10
N TYR A 105 -13.26 3.01 2.36
CA TYR A 105 -13.31 4.27 1.62
C TYR A 105 -12.13 4.31 0.68
N PHE A 106 -12.38 4.36 -0.60
CA PHE A 106 -11.35 4.58 -1.62
C PHE A 106 -11.16 6.07 -1.86
N LEU A 107 -9.92 6.52 -2.01
CA LEU A 107 -9.59 7.94 -2.20
C LEU A 107 -9.13 8.17 -3.64
N PRO A 108 -10.03 8.65 -4.54
CA PRO A 108 -9.62 9.02 -5.89
C PRO A 108 -8.66 10.20 -5.84
N ALA A 109 -7.64 10.20 -6.69
CA ALA A 109 -6.66 11.27 -6.73
C ALA A 109 -6.08 11.47 -8.13
N PRO A 110 -5.81 12.71 -8.54
CA PRO A 110 -5.11 13.03 -9.78
C PRO A 110 -3.59 12.88 -9.59
N THR A 111 -3.16 11.66 -9.28
CA THR A 111 -1.76 11.31 -9.04
C THR A 111 -1.26 10.35 -10.11
N LEU A 112 0.05 10.07 -10.12
CA LEU A 112 0.67 9.10 -11.03
C LEU A 112 0.11 7.68 -10.92
N ILE A 113 -0.59 7.36 -9.83
CA ILE A 113 -1.23 6.07 -9.59
C ILE A 113 -2.77 6.13 -9.58
N GLY A 114 -3.36 7.33 -9.63
CA GLY A 114 -4.81 7.53 -9.70
C GLY A 114 -5.54 7.43 -8.36
N THR A 115 -4.84 7.20 -7.24
CA THR A 115 -5.46 7.09 -5.92
C THR A 115 -4.49 7.47 -4.80
N PHE A 116 -5.02 7.89 -3.65
CA PHE A 116 -4.27 7.97 -2.38
C PHE A 116 -4.41 6.69 -1.55
N GLY A 117 -5.00 5.62 -2.09
CA GLY A 117 -5.24 4.37 -1.40
C GLY A 117 -6.67 4.20 -0.91
N ALA A 118 -6.84 3.35 0.09
CA ALA A 118 -8.11 3.11 0.75
C ALA A 118 -7.90 3.06 2.26
N PHE A 119 -8.98 3.20 3.04
CA PHE A 119 -8.96 3.02 4.49
C PHE A 119 -10.32 2.60 5.01
N ILE A 120 -10.35 1.89 6.15
CA ILE A 120 -11.55 1.71 6.95
C ILE A 120 -11.58 2.67 8.14
N LYS A 121 -12.77 3.05 8.59
CA LYS A 121 -12.95 3.83 9.83
C LYS A 121 -13.39 2.90 10.96
N ILE A 122 -12.52 2.66 11.93
CA ILE A 122 -12.86 1.97 13.18
C ILE A 122 -13.66 2.93 14.04
N ARG A 123 -14.88 2.54 14.42
CA ARG A 123 -15.86 3.38 15.12
C ARG A 123 -16.03 3.03 16.60
N ALA A 124 -15.54 1.86 16.99
CA ALA A 124 -15.53 1.40 18.37
C ALA A 124 -14.10 1.33 18.90
N PRO A 125 -13.90 1.55 20.21
CA PRO A 125 -12.57 1.44 20.80
C PRO A 125 -12.08 -0.02 20.74
N ILE A 126 -10.78 -0.18 20.56
CA ILE A 126 -10.07 -1.45 20.69
C ILE A 126 -9.64 -1.56 22.15
N PHE A 127 -10.02 -2.65 22.83
CA PHE A 127 -9.82 -2.78 24.27
C PHE A 127 -8.59 -3.60 24.65
N SER A 128 -8.16 -4.54 23.80
CA SER A 128 -7.05 -5.43 24.13
C SER A 128 -5.91 -5.35 23.09
N ARG A 129 -4.69 -5.62 23.55
CA ARG A 129 -3.52 -5.73 22.67
C ARG A 129 -3.67 -6.83 21.63
N ARG A 130 -4.43 -7.89 21.94
CA ARG A 130 -4.71 -9.00 21.01
C ARG A 130 -5.60 -8.54 19.86
N GLU A 131 -6.69 -7.83 20.17
CA GLU A 131 -7.58 -7.24 19.15
C GLU A 131 -6.79 -6.27 18.26
N LEU A 132 -5.98 -5.39 18.87
CA LEU A 132 -5.18 -4.42 18.14
C LEU A 132 -4.19 -5.08 17.19
N PHE A 133 -3.51 -6.13 17.65
CA PHE A 133 -2.59 -6.91 16.83
C PHE A 133 -3.31 -7.56 15.65
N ASP A 134 -4.42 -8.27 15.92
CA ASP A 134 -5.16 -9.01 14.89
C ASP A 134 -5.70 -8.07 13.81
N VAL A 135 -6.24 -6.90 14.21
CA VAL A 135 -6.67 -5.88 13.26
C VAL A 135 -5.48 -5.32 12.48
N GLY A 136 -4.39 -4.94 13.16
CA GLY A 136 -3.24 -4.31 12.49
C GLY A 136 -2.52 -5.22 11.50
N VAL A 137 -2.53 -6.54 11.71
CA VAL A 137 -1.80 -7.47 10.83
C VAL A 137 -2.66 -8.02 9.69
N ALA A 138 -3.99 -8.04 9.84
CA ALA A 138 -4.89 -8.71 8.90
C ALA A 138 -4.90 -8.05 7.52
N GLY A 139 -4.87 -6.70 7.45
CA GLY A 139 -4.81 -5.97 6.19
C GLY A 139 -3.57 -6.28 5.37
N PRO A 140 -2.37 -6.04 5.91
CA PRO A 140 -1.13 -6.32 5.19
C PRO A 140 -1.01 -7.76 4.68
N ILE A 141 -1.41 -8.76 5.48
CA ILE A 141 -1.40 -10.16 5.06
C ILE A 141 -2.39 -10.40 3.92
N ALA A 142 -3.64 -9.92 4.06
CA ALA A 142 -4.66 -10.12 3.04
C ALA A 142 -4.27 -9.43 1.71
N GLY A 143 -3.78 -8.19 1.77
CA GLY A 143 -3.28 -7.46 0.59
C GLY A 143 -2.11 -8.18 -0.07
N PHE A 144 -1.17 -8.72 0.72
CA PHE A 144 -0.01 -9.42 0.20
C PHE A 144 -0.37 -10.74 -0.51
N ILE A 145 -1.39 -11.46 -0.02
CA ILE A 145 -1.92 -12.68 -0.67
C ILE A 145 -2.43 -12.38 -2.09
N PHE A 146 -3.08 -11.23 -2.31
CA PHE A 146 -3.53 -10.81 -3.64
C PHE A 146 -2.40 -10.24 -4.50
N LEU A 147 -1.45 -9.57 -3.88
CA LEU A 147 -0.31 -8.94 -4.54
C LEU A 147 0.63 -9.96 -5.19
N VAL A 148 0.96 -11.06 -4.50
CA VAL A 148 1.95 -12.05 -4.99
C VAL A 148 1.53 -12.67 -6.33
N PRO A 149 0.32 -13.22 -6.51
CA PRO A 149 -0.11 -13.73 -7.81
C PRO A 149 -0.22 -12.63 -8.88
N ALA A 150 -0.66 -11.42 -8.51
CA ALA A 150 -0.71 -10.29 -9.43
C ALA A 150 0.69 -9.92 -9.95
N LEU A 151 1.71 -9.92 -9.07
CA LEU A 151 3.09 -9.69 -9.45
C LEU A 151 3.58 -10.78 -10.42
N GLY A 152 3.30 -12.05 -10.15
CA GLY A 152 3.65 -13.16 -11.02
C GLY A 152 3.02 -13.05 -12.41
N ILE A 153 1.71 -12.79 -12.48
CA ILE A 153 0.98 -12.58 -13.74
C ILE A 153 1.55 -11.38 -14.50
N GLY A 154 1.79 -10.27 -13.78
CA GLY A 154 2.33 -9.07 -14.38
C GLY A 154 3.74 -9.26 -14.94
N LEU A 155 4.61 -9.97 -14.23
CA LEU A 155 5.96 -10.30 -14.71
C LEU A 155 5.92 -11.24 -15.93
N ALA A 156 5.06 -12.25 -15.92
CA ALA A 156 4.90 -13.16 -17.06
C ALA A 156 4.49 -12.44 -18.36
N ASN A 157 3.84 -11.27 -18.25
CA ASN A 157 3.45 -10.42 -19.37
C ASN A 157 4.40 -9.23 -19.61
N SER A 158 5.49 -9.11 -18.86
CA SER A 158 6.49 -8.04 -18.99
C SER A 158 7.40 -8.30 -20.20
N LYS A 159 8.05 -7.24 -20.69
CA LYS A 159 8.94 -7.29 -21.87
C LYS A 159 10.38 -7.00 -21.47
N VAL A 160 11.31 -7.46 -22.28
CA VAL A 160 12.74 -7.10 -22.18
C VAL A 160 13.05 -6.12 -23.31
N LEU A 161 13.35 -4.88 -22.97
CA LEU A 161 13.68 -3.81 -23.90
C LEU A 161 14.94 -3.06 -23.37
N PRO A 162 16.03 -3.05 -24.12
CA PRO A 162 17.30 -2.47 -23.65
C PRO A 162 17.14 -1.02 -23.16
N GLY A 163 17.52 -0.76 -21.90
CA GLY A 163 17.56 0.57 -21.29
C GLY A 163 16.23 1.27 -21.08
N ILE A 164 15.08 0.60 -21.31
CA ILE A 164 13.75 1.23 -21.29
C ILE A 164 13.40 1.88 -19.94
N ALA A 165 13.84 1.28 -18.83
CA ALA A 165 13.52 1.79 -17.52
C ALA A 165 14.24 3.11 -17.19
N GLU A 166 15.31 3.43 -17.88
CA GLU A 166 16.13 4.64 -17.68
C GLU A 166 15.78 5.76 -18.67
N GLN A 167 15.00 5.47 -19.71
CA GLN A 167 14.57 6.46 -20.73
C GLN A 167 13.39 7.32 -20.26
N GLY A 168 12.68 6.93 -19.20
CA GLY A 168 11.56 7.70 -18.65
C GLY A 168 12.01 8.74 -17.64
N ASP A 169 11.14 9.71 -17.33
CA ASP A 169 11.41 10.74 -16.33
C ASP A 169 11.47 10.20 -14.91
N LEU A 170 10.84 9.04 -14.68
CA LEU A 170 10.80 8.37 -13.37
C LEU A 170 11.31 6.94 -13.46
N VAL A 171 12.27 6.63 -12.60
CA VAL A 171 12.82 5.29 -12.40
C VAL A 171 12.30 4.72 -11.07
N PHE A 172 11.69 3.54 -11.13
CA PHE A 172 11.11 2.88 -9.96
C PHE A 172 12.10 1.91 -9.31
N GLY A 173 12.21 2.00 -7.99
CA GLY A 173 13.04 1.10 -7.21
C GLY A 173 12.52 -0.35 -7.24
N SER A 174 13.39 -1.29 -6.94
CA SER A 174 13.07 -2.72 -6.89
C SER A 174 12.98 -3.21 -5.44
N PRO A 175 11.77 -3.32 -4.85
CA PRO A 175 11.58 -4.04 -3.59
C PRO A 175 12.13 -5.47 -3.69
N LEU A 176 12.55 -6.04 -2.55
CA LEU A 176 13.22 -7.34 -2.53
C LEU A 176 12.39 -8.45 -3.20
N LEU A 177 11.07 -8.46 -3.02
CA LEU A 177 10.18 -9.43 -3.67
C LEU A 177 10.22 -9.28 -5.20
N LEU A 178 10.11 -8.05 -5.71
CA LEU A 178 10.19 -7.80 -7.15
C LEU A 178 11.56 -8.21 -7.70
N TRP A 179 12.64 -7.84 -7.01
CA TRP A 179 14.01 -8.22 -7.39
C TRP A 179 14.16 -9.75 -7.45
N ALA A 180 13.73 -10.47 -6.42
CA ALA A 180 13.81 -11.93 -6.39
C ALA A 180 12.98 -12.59 -7.51
N ALA A 181 11.73 -12.12 -7.70
CA ALA A 181 10.85 -12.64 -8.74
C ALA A 181 11.39 -12.36 -10.15
N THR A 182 11.97 -11.17 -10.39
CA THR A 182 12.60 -10.86 -11.68
C THR A 182 13.82 -11.72 -11.96
N LYS A 183 14.65 -11.99 -10.95
CA LYS A 183 15.81 -12.90 -11.12
C LYS A 183 15.39 -14.33 -11.41
N LEU A 184 14.28 -14.76 -10.89
CA LEU A 184 13.71 -16.10 -11.13
C LEU A 184 13.11 -16.23 -12.54
N ILE A 185 12.34 -15.23 -13.00
CA ILE A 185 11.58 -15.27 -14.26
C ILE A 185 12.46 -14.81 -15.44
N PHE A 186 13.35 -13.85 -15.23
CA PHE A 186 14.23 -13.25 -16.22
C PHE A 186 15.72 -13.37 -15.81
N PRO A 187 16.27 -14.60 -15.74
CA PRO A 187 17.67 -14.78 -15.35
C PRO A 187 18.60 -14.07 -16.34
N GLY A 188 19.54 -13.28 -15.81
CA GLY A 188 20.53 -12.55 -16.62
C GLY A 188 20.06 -11.22 -17.20
N VAL A 189 18.78 -10.86 -17.08
CA VAL A 189 18.28 -9.56 -17.54
C VAL A 189 18.61 -8.47 -16.53
N ALA A 190 19.12 -7.34 -17.01
CA ALA A 190 19.36 -6.16 -16.19
C ALA A 190 18.00 -5.50 -15.81
N ALA A 191 17.95 -4.88 -14.63
CA ALA A 191 16.73 -4.19 -14.19
C ALA A 191 16.36 -3.00 -15.11
N ALA A 192 17.37 -2.36 -15.73
CA ALA A 192 17.19 -1.30 -16.69
C ALA A 192 16.48 -1.75 -17.99
N ASP A 193 16.62 -3.03 -18.34
CA ASP A 193 16.07 -3.60 -19.57
C ASP A 193 14.66 -4.19 -19.37
N LEU A 194 14.20 -4.31 -18.11
CA LEU A 194 12.90 -4.91 -17.82
C LEU A 194 11.78 -3.87 -17.89
N TYR A 195 10.89 -4.06 -18.85
CA TYR A 195 9.69 -3.25 -19.00
C TYR A 195 8.49 -3.92 -18.36
N LEU A 196 8.14 -3.47 -17.16
CA LEU A 196 7.03 -4.04 -16.38
C LEU A 196 5.68 -3.81 -17.06
N HIS A 197 4.90 -4.88 -17.20
CA HIS A 197 3.50 -4.80 -17.61
C HIS A 197 2.67 -3.96 -16.61
N PRO A 198 1.58 -3.28 -17.02
CA PRO A 198 0.72 -2.49 -16.11
C PRO A 198 0.26 -3.26 -14.86
N ILE A 199 -0.06 -4.55 -14.96
CA ILE A 199 -0.37 -5.42 -13.81
C ILE A 199 0.80 -5.50 -12.81
N ALA A 200 2.05 -5.68 -13.29
CA ALA A 200 3.22 -5.72 -12.43
C ALA A 200 3.48 -4.36 -11.76
N ARG A 201 3.19 -3.26 -12.46
CA ARG A 201 3.26 -1.91 -11.89
C ARG A 201 2.21 -1.69 -10.81
N ALA A 202 0.98 -2.18 -10.99
CA ALA A 202 -0.05 -2.15 -9.95
C ALA A 202 0.39 -2.95 -8.71
N ALA A 203 0.98 -4.12 -8.91
CA ALA A 203 1.55 -4.91 -7.82
C ALA A 203 2.72 -4.18 -7.12
N TRP A 204 3.57 -3.48 -7.87
CA TRP A 204 4.63 -2.64 -7.32
C TRP A 204 4.07 -1.52 -6.43
N VAL A 205 3.00 -0.84 -6.86
CA VAL A 205 2.28 0.14 -6.02
C VAL A 205 1.74 -0.52 -4.76
N GLY A 206 1.19 -1.73 -4.87
CA GLY A 206 0.76 -2.54 -3.73
C GLY A 206 1.89 -2.87 -2.76
N LEU A 207 3.10 -3.20 -3.27
CA LEU A 207 4.30 -3.39 -2.42
C LEU A 207 4.64 -2.12 -1.65
N LEU A 208 4.68 -0.99 -2.32
CA LEU A 208 4.97 0.29 -1.67
C LEU A 208 3.94 0.64 -0.59
N ALA A 209 2.64 0.47 -0.89
CA ALA A 209 1.55 0.70 0.06
C ALA A 209 1.67 -0.25 1.28
N THR A 210 1.96 -1.54 1.05
CA THR A 210 2.16 -2.53 2.12
C THR A 210 3.37 -2.16 2.97
N ALA A 211 4.49 -1.75 2.36
CA ALA A 211 5.67 -1.31 3.08
C ALA A 211 5.38 -0.10 3.97
N LEU A 212 4.70 0.93 3.43
CA LEU A 212 4.32 2.13 4.17
C LEU A 212 3.42 1.79 5.37
N ASN A 213 2.41 0.93 5.18
CA ASN A 213 1.50 0.54 6.25
C ASN A 213 2.19 -0.31 7.33
N LEU A 214 3.17 -1.15 6.97
CA LEU A 214 3.90 -1.98 7.92
C LEU A 214 5.07 -1.26 8.61
N LEU A 215 5.37 0.01 8.27
CA LEU A 215 6.35 0.77 9.05
C LEU A 215 5.95 0.80 10.53
N PRO A 216 6.84 0.48 11.47
CA PRO A 216 6.54 0.42 12.90
C PRO A 216 6.49 1.83 13.51
N ILE A 217 5.62 2.70 12.97
CA ILE A 217 5.56 4.13 13.28
C ILE A 217 4.11 4.56 13.54
N GLY A 218 3.87 5.22 14.66
CA GLY A 218 2.61 5.90 14.94
C GLY A 218 1.40 4.97 14.96
N GLN A 219 0.40 5.29 14.13
CA GLN A 219 -0.87 4.55 14.01
C GLN A 219 -0.99 3.78 12.67
N LEU A 220 0.13 3.59 11.98
CA LEU A 220 0.19 2.67 10.85
C LEU A 220 -0.02 1.21 11.34
N ASP A 221 -0.30 0.30 10.45
CA ASP A 221 -0.51 -1.11 10.80
C ASP A 221 0.68 -1.70 11.55
N GLY A 222 1.91 -1.42 11.09
CA GLY A 222 3.13 -1.76 11.80
C GLY A 222 3.25 -1.06 13.16
N GLY A 223 2.72 0.16 13.30
CA GLY A 223 2.62 0.88 14.57
C GLY A 223 1.64 0.19 15.53
N HIS A 224 0.49 -0.31 15.06
CA HIS A 224 -0.45 -1.10 15.86
C HIS A 224 0.19 -2.41 16.33
N ILE A 225 0.90 -3.11 15.44
CA ILE A 225 1.67 -4.32 15.79
C ILE A 225 2.72 -3.98 16.86
N LEU A 226 3.49 -2.91 16.67
CA LEU A 226 4.51 -2.46 17.63
C LEU A 226 3.90 -2.16 19.00
N TYR A 227 2.76 -1.43 19.04
CA TYR A 227 2.07 -1.13 20.30
C TYR A 227 1.58 -2.38 21.00
N ALA A 228 1.05 -3.36 20.28
CA ALA A 228 0.54 -4.60 20.84
C ALA A 228 1.63 -5.36 21.63
N PHE A 229 2.88 -5.33 21.19
CA PHE A 229 4.01 -5.99 21.88
C PHE A 229 4.65 -5.10 22.95
N PHE A 230 4.86 -3.82 22.67
CA PHE A 230 5.72 -2.95 23.49
C PHE A 230 4.95 -1.91 24.33
N GLY A 231 3.64 -1.74 24.11
CA GLY A 231 2.76 -0.89 24.93
C GLY A 231 3.34 0.51 25.14
N ARG A 232 3.65 0.87 26.38
CA ARG A 232 4.15 2.23 26.75
C ARG A 232 5.45 2.63 26.05
N GLN A 233 6.27 1.68 25.62
CA GLN A 233 7.52 1.94 24.91
C GLN A 233 7.29 2.30 23.43
N HIS A 234 6.09 2.06 22.91
CA HIS A 234 5.72 2.29 21.50
C HIS A 234 6.17 3.69 21.01
N ARG A 235 5.90 4.74 21.77
CA ARG A 235 6.26 6.11 21.35
C ARG A 235 7.76 6.28 21.11
N ARG A 236 8.60 5.77 22.03
CA ARG A 236 10.06 5.84 21.90
C ARG A 236 10.56 5.02 20.71
N LEU A 237 10.04 3.81 20.54
CA LEU A 237 10.39 2.95 19.44
C LEU A 237 9.96 3.56 18.10
N SER A 238 8.73 4.09 17.98
CA SER A 238 8.28 4.81 16.79
C SER A 238 9.16 6.02 16.45
N GLN A 239 9.66 6.75 17.45
CA GLN A 239 10.62 7.85 17.22
C GLN A 239 11.93 7.32 16.65
N ILE A 240 12.47 6.23 17.21
CA ILE A 240 13.70 5.60 16.71
C ILE A 240 13.51 5.16 15.26
N PHE A 241 12.40 4.48 14.95
CA PHE A 241 12.12 4.05 13.58
C PHE A 241 11.93 5.22 12.61
N ALA A 242 11.29 6.32 13.04
CA ALA A 242 11.18 7.53 12.21
C ALA A 242 12.57 8.15 11.93
N ILE A 243 13.46 8.19 12.94
CA ILE A 243 14.84 8.67 12.77
C ILE A 243 15.63 7.74 11.82
N VAL A 244 15.48 6.43 11.98
CA VAL A 244 16.10 5.43 11.08
C VAL A 244 15.59 5.62 9.65
N LEU A 245 14.28 5.86 9.47
CA LEU A 245 13.70 6.13 8.15
C LEU A 245 14.30 7.41 7.53
N ALA A 246 14.45 8.49 8.31
CA ALA A 246 15.10 9.70 7.85
C ALA A 246 16.57 9.45 7.48
N ALA A 247 17.29 8.67 8.29
CA ALA A 247 18.69 8.30 7.99
C ALA A 247 18.82 7.49 6.69
N ILE A 248 17.90 6.56 6.43
CA ILE A 248 17.80 5.84 5.15
C ILE A 248 17.59 6.85 4.01
N GLY A 249 16.69 7.84 4.19
CA GLY A 249 16.48 8.91 3.20
C GLY A 249 17.74 9.69 2.88
N VAL A 250 18.53 10.03 3.90
CA VAL A 250 19.83 10.73 3.73
C VAL A 250 20.87 9.83 3.05
N ILE A 251 21.05 8.59 3.52
CA ILE A 251 22.07 7.65 3.01
C ILE A 251 21.84 7.32 1.53
N PHE A 252 20.58 7.10 1.15
CA PHE A 252 20.22 6.73 -0.22
C PHE A 252 19.77 7.92 -1.08
N GLY A 253 19.85 9.16 -0.55
CA GLY A 253 19.52 10.37 -1.29
C GLY A 253 18.03 10.51 -1.65
N TRP A 254 17.11 9.90 -0.89
CA TRP A 254 15.67 9.96 -1.18
C TRP A 254 14.91 10.84 -0.19
N LEU A 255 14.58 12.05 -0.64
CA LEU A 255 13.88 13.06 0.18
C LEU A 255 12.54 12.56 0.74
N GLY A 256 11.85 11.65 0.04
CA GLY A 256 10.55 11.15 0.46
C GLY A 256 10.58 10.51 1.85
N TRP A 257 11.61 9.74 2.22
CA TRP A 257 11.68 9.16 3.56
C TRP A 257 11.92 10.23 4.65
N ILE A 258 12.65 11.29 4.31
CA ILE A 258 12.87 12.42 5.23
C ILE A 258 11.54 13.15 5.47
N LEU A 259 10.76 13.40 4.40
CA LEU A 259 9.45 14.04 4.49
C LEU A 259 8.45 13.18 5.29
N TRP A 260 8.39 11.87 5.03
CA TRP A 260 7.56 10.94 5.79
C TRP A 260 7.94 10.88 7.27
N ALA A 261 9.23 10.79 7.57
CA ALA A 261 9.72 10.82 8.95
C ALA A 261 9.34 12.13 9.65
N GLY A 262 9.55 13.28 9.00
CA GLY A 262 9.16 14.59 9.49
C GLY A 262 7.67 14.72 9.73
N PHE A 263 6.84 14.24 8.80
CA PHE A 263 5.38 14.19 8.93
C PHE A 263 4.94 13.39 10.17
N PHE A 264 5.48 12.19 10.35
CA PHE A 264 5.15 11.37 11.53
C PHE A 264 5.63 12.01 12.83
N LEU A 265 6.82 12.59 12.87
CA LEU A 265 7.31 13.30 14.06
C LEU A 265 6.45 14.53 14.39
N TRP A 266 5.95 15.23 13.39
CA TRP A 266 5.07 16.39 13.54
C TRP A 266 3.65 16.03 13.97
N THR A 267 3.01 15.05 13.33
CA THR A 267 1.63 14.62 13.65
C THR A 267 1.51 13.92 15.00
N GLY A 268 2.62 13.50 15.56
CA GLY A 268 2.70 12.86 16.87
C GLY A 268 2.57 11.35 16.81
N LEU A 269 3.50 10.69 17.46
CA LEU A 269 3.66 9.22 17.47
C LEU A 269 2.90 8.58 18.64
N ARG A 270 1.77 9.19 19.07
CA ARG A 270 1.00 8.68 20.20
C ARG A 270 -0.05 7.68 19.70
N HIS A 271 -0.10 6.54 20.36
CA HIS A 271 -1.17 5.57 20.20
C HIS A 271 -2.19 5.75 21.33
N PRO A 272 -3.51 5.65 21.08
CA PRO A 272 -4.51 5.62 22.14
C PRO A 272 -4.20 4.49 23.14
N PRO A 273 -4.36 4.72 24.46
CA PRO A 273 -4.09 3.70 25.46
C PRO A 273 -5.06 2.52 25.31
N ILE A 274 -4.54 1.31 25.45
CA ILE A 274 -5.33 0.07 25.48
C ILE A 274 -5.56 -0.34 26.95
N ILE A 275 -6.77 -0.76 27.28
CA ILE A 275 -7.19 -1.09 28.64
C ILE A 275 -6.62 -2.43 29.07
N ASP A 276 -6.74 -3.48 28.24
CA ASP A 276 -6.21 -4.81 28.51
C ASP A 276 -4.79 -4.93 27.96
N GLU A 277 -3.82 -4.84 28.85
CA GLU A 277 -2.40 -4.97 28.55
C GLU A 277 -1.89 -6.42 28.59
N SER A 278 -2.76 -7.41 28.58
CA SER A 278 -2.39 -8.84 28.58
C SER A 278 -1.47 -9.19 27.41
N PRO A 279 -0.53 -10.11 27.58
CA PRO A 279 0.39 -10.52 26.51
C PRO A 279 -0.33 -11.01 25.26
N VAL A 280 0.24 -10.71 24.11
CA VAL A 280 -0.35 -11.01 22.78
C VAL A 280 -0.41 -12.53 22.52
N GLY A 281 0.53 -13.28 23.11
CA GLY A 281 0.63 -14.73 22.99
C GLY A 281 1.60 -15.20 21.88
N THR A 282 2.12 -16.43 22.03
CA THR A 282 3.17 -16.98 21.14
C THR A 282 2.72 -17.22 19.70
N GLY A 283 1.45 -17.56 19.47
CA GLY A 283 0.90 -17.72 18.12
C GLY A 283 0.97 -16.44 17.32
N ARG A 284 0.60 -15.30 17.94
CA ARG A 284 0.67 -13.97 17.30
C ARG A 284 2.09 -13.50 17.07
N MET A 285 3.06 -13.95 17.87
CA MET A 285 4.48 -13.68 17.64
C MET A 285 4.97 -14.28 16.31
N ARG A 286 4.49 -15.49 15.95
CA ARG A 286 4.79 -16.10 14.63
C ARG A 286 4.18 -15.29 13.49
N VAL A 287 2.96 -14.80 13.66
CA VAL A 287 2.30 -13.94 12.66
C VAL A 287 3.02 -12.59 12.54
N ALA A 288 3.51 -12.02 13.63
CA ALA A 288 4.34 -10.81 13.60
C ALA A 288 5.64 -11.03 12.82
N ALA A 289 6.28 -12.20 12.95
CA ALA A 289 7.44 -12.54 12.13
C ALA A 289 7.10 -12.59 10.64
N VAL A 290 5.93 -13.12 10.25
CA VAL A 290 5.44 -13.05 8.86
C VAL A 290 5.26 -11.61 8.40
N ALA A 291 4.67 -10.74 9.22
CA ALA A 291 4.51 -9.32 8.89
C ALA A 291 5.87 -8.61 8.69
N LEU A 292 6.89 -8.93 9.51
CA LEU A 292 8.25 -8.41 9.32
C LEU A 292 8.88 -8.91 8.01
N VAL A 293 8.66 -10.16 7.64
CA VAL A 293 9.11 -10.70 6.34
C VAL A 293 8.41 -9.97 5.20
N ILE A 294 7.10 -9.74 5.29
CA ILE A 294 6.34 -8.98 4.29
C ILE A 294 6.90 -7.55 4.18
N LEU A 295 7.18 -6.88 5.31
CA LEU A 295 7.81 -5.55 5.29
C LEU A 295 9.16 -5.59 4.57
N ALA A 296 10.04 -6.54 4.92
CA ALA A 296 11.36 -6.67 4.28
C ALA A 296 11.26 -6.94 2.76
N LEU A 297 10.31 -7.78 2.34
CA LEU A 297 10.06 -8.09 0.94
C LEU A 297 9.48 -6.91 0.14
N SER A 298 8.72 -6.04 0.81
CA SER A 298 8.00 -4.91 0.19
C SER A 298 8.79 -3.59 0.23
N PHE A 299 9.73 -3.45 1.15
CA PHE A 299 10.47 -2.21 1.34
C PHE A 299 11.53 -1.98 0.26
N THR A 300 11.72 -0.72 -0.10
CA THR A 300 12.83 -0.26 -0.95
C THR A 300 13.39 1.06 -0.43
N PRO A 301 14.73 1.22 -0.34
CA PRO A 301 15.35 2.46 0.13
C PRO A 301 15.07 3.66 -0.79
N VAL A 302 14.90 3.44 -2.08
CA VAL A 302 14.62 4.47 -3.09
C VAL A 302 13.40 4.02 -3.90
N PRO A 303 12.17 4.35 -3.47
CA PRO A 303 10.96 3.94 -4.19
C PRO A 303 10.86 4.51 -5.61
N VAL A 304 11.17 5.81 -5.77
CA VAL A 304 11.10 6.50 -7.07
C VAL A 304 12.23 7.54 -7.11
N ARG A 305 12.91 7.65 -8.23
CA ARG A 305 13.88 8.72 -8.49
C ARG A 305 13.61 9.34 -9.86
N GLY A 306 13.97 10.61 -10.03
CA GLY A 306 14.07 11.23 -11.35
C GLY A 306 15.14 10.56 -12.19
N SER A 307 15.00 10.56 -13.49
CA SER A 307 16.10 10.16 -14.39
C SER A 307 17.25 11.15 -14.30
N VAL A 308 18.46 10.68 -14.62
CA VAL A 308 19.71 11.49 -14.50
C VAL A 308 19.71 12.72 -15.44
N TYR A 309 18.67 12.90 -16.25
CA TYR A 309 18.52 13.97 -17.24
C TYR A 309 17.61 15.13 -16.79
N LEU A 310 17.16 15.15 -15.51
CA LEU A 310 16.47 16.30 -14.91
C LEU A 310 17.40 17.07 -13.97
#